data_b6eac4a984c737a44800438ff964071d
#
_entry.id   b6eac4a984c737a44800438ff964071d
#
_cell.length_a   1.000
_cell.length_b   1.000
_cell.length_c   1.000
_cell.angle_alpha   90.00
_cell.angle_beta   90.00
_cell.angle_gamma   90.00
#
_symmetry.space_group_name_H-M   'P 1'
#
loop_
_entity.id
_entity.type
_entity.pdbx_description
1 polymer ?
#
loop_
_entity_poly.entity_id
_entity_poly.type
_entity_poly.pdbx_seq_one_letter_code
_entity_poly.pdbx_strand_id
1 'polypeptide(L)'
;MAIKRKFIMKSIFLEETNSMVSRQFSFAFNVILRRERSELSTGNCVGRSMIEMLGVLAIIGVLTVGGIAGYSKAMEKFKLNKTISEYSYLIYGLLEHIDDLKSVPVGMGKFNFTDFAHAINIVPSSWTAEDNKAMWDNSGNIVQSYSGGNVLLLDFYLGGWQETADSKISANFSSKLCVEMFNNIMTPLHSAVYSINTFNSTKGDITFYGDAYCSNGRMCLSNATLAQIKSACEHCDASGVCCITIRFPL
;
A
#
# COMPACT_ATOMS: atom_id res chain seq x y z
N MET A 1 -19.66 18.50 2.77
CA MET A 1 -18.60 19.51 2.56
C MET A 1 -17.17 18.95 2.57
N ALA A 2 -16.94 17.73 3.10
CA ALA A 2 -15.63 17.07 3.19
C ALA A 2 -15.12 16.43 1.85
N ILE A 3 -16.00 16.03 0.97
CA ILE A 3 -15.65 15.34 -0.29
C ILE A 3 -14.89 16.24 -1.28
N LYS A 4 -15.18 17.55 -1.28
CA LYS A 4 -14.48 18.52 -2.16
C LYS A 4 -13.00 18.74 -1.80
N ARG A 5 -12.62 18.56 -0.52
CA ARG A 5 -11.22 18.74 -0.09
C ARG A 5 -10.29 17.59 -0.51
N LYS A 6 -10.80 16.35 -0.60
CA LYS A 6 -9.99 15.18 -0.97
C LYS A 6 -9.60 15.17 -2.48
N PHE A 7 -10.46 15.73 -3.32
CA PHE A 7 -10.16 15.85 -4.77
C PHE A 7 -9.10 16.92 -5.05
N ILE A 8 -9.10 18.01 -4.28
CA ILE A 8 -8.11 19.09 -4.42
C ILE A 8 -6.71 18.63 -3.99
N MET A 9 -6.60 17.82 -2.92
CA MET A 9 -5.31 17.32 -2.45
C MET A 9 -4.66 16.32 -3.42
N LYS A 10 -5.45 15.48 -4.09
CA LYS A 10 -4.95 14.56 -5.12
C LYS A 10 -4.47 15.28 -6.39
N SER A 11 -5.11 16.40 -6.73
CA SER A 11 -4.71 17.27 -7.84
C SER A 11 -3.39 18.00 -7.53
N ILE A 12 -3.21 18.49 -6.31
CA ILE A 12 -2.00 19.20 -5.87
C ILE A 12 -0.78 18.27 -5.86
N PHE A 13 -0.94 17.00 -5.43
CA PHE A 13 0.18 16.05 -5.38
C PHE A 13 0.63 15.59 -6.78
N LEU A 14 -0.29 15.49 -7.72
CA LEU A 14 0.04 15.23 -9.15
C LEU A 14 0.68 16.43 -9.81
N GLU A 15 0.32 17.65 -9.41
CA GLU A 15 0.94 18.88 -9.89
C GLU A 15 2.36 19.09 -9.35
N GLU A 16 2.61 18.75 -8.08
CA GLU A 16 3.96 18.86 -7.49
C GLU A 16 4.97 17.88 -8.12
N THR A 17 4.56 16.63 -8.40
CA THR A 17 5.45 15.68 -9.07
C THR A 17 5.75 16.06 -10.51
N ASN A 18 4.77 16.60 -11.25
CA ASN A 18 4.98 17.19 -12.57
C ASN A 18 5.86 18.45 -12.51
N SER A 19 5.72 19.27 -11.48
CA SER A 19 6.52 20.45 -11.24
C SER A 19 8.01 20.12 -10.96
N MET A 20 8.30 19.09 -10.18
CA MET A 20 9.69 18.66 -9.92
C MET A 20 10.37 18.11 -11.18
N VAL A 21 9.68 17.26 -11.93
CA VAL A 21 10.20 16.73 -13.20
C VAL A 21 10.39 17.86 -14.20
N SER A 22 9.44 18.78 -14.32
CA SER A 22 9.52 19.97 -15.19
C SER A 22 10.68 20.90 -14.80
N ARG A 23 10.94 21.10 -13.50
CA ARG A 23 12.06 21.93 -13.02
C ARG A 23 13.41 21.30 -13.29
N GLN A 24 13.55 19.98 -13.14
CA GLN A 24 14.81 19.29 -13.48
C GLN A 24 15.07 19.30 -14.99
N PHE A 25 14.04 19.13 -15.81
CA PHE A 25 14.14 19.28 -17.27
C PHE A 25 14.53 20.69 -17.68
N SER A 26 13.91 21.70 -17.07
CA SER A 26 14.22 23.11 -17.34
C SER A 26 15.64 23.46 -16.91
N PHE A 27 16.14 22.93 -15.82
CA PHE A 27 17.51 23.16 -15.35
C PHE A 27 18.54 22.50 -16.26
N ALA A 28 18.33 21.25 -16.66
CA ALA A 28 19.20 20.53 -17.58
C ALA A 28 19.23 21.22 -18.97
N PHE A 29 18.07 21.65 -19.47
CA PHE A 29 17.95 22.36 -20.73
C PHE A 29 18.63 23.73 -20.71
N ASN A 30 18.51 24.50 -19.62
CA ASN A 30 19.17 25.79 -19.45
C ASN A 30 20.70 25.66 -19.28
N VAL A 31 21.18 24.57 -18.65
CA VAL A 31 22.62 24.30 -18.54
C VAL A 31 23.22 24.02 -19.94
N ILE A 32 22.51 23.26 -20.77
CA ILE A 32 22.93 22.96 -22.15
C ILE A 32 22.94 24.24 -23.00
N LEU A 33 21.89 25.06 -22.94
CA LEU A 33 21.82 26.33 -23.67
C LEU A 33 22.85 27.36 -23.20
N ARG A 34 23.21 27.37 -21.91
CA ARG A 34 24.25 28.25 -21.36
C ARG A 34 25.65 27.89 -21.86
N ARG A 35 25.92 26.61 -22.04
CA ARG A 35 27.20 26.12 -22.53
C ARG A 35 27.39 26.47 -23.99
N GLU A 36 26.35 26.45 -24.81
CA GLU A 36 26.41 26.88 -26.20
C GLU A 36 26.68 28.39 -26.35
N ARG A 37 26.17 29.23 -25.43
CA ARG A 37 26.34 30.67 -25.48
C ARG A 37 27.74 31.13 -25.07
N SER A 38 28.48 30.34 -24.30
CA SER A 38 29.85 30.66 -23.90
C SER A 38 30.92 30.32 -24.97
N GLU A 39 30.57 29.40 -25.90
CA GLU A 39 31.50 29.01 -26.98
C GLU A 39 31.38 29.91 -28.24
N LEU A 40 30.39 30.79 -28.31
CA LEU A 40 30.22 31.72 -29.45
C LEU A 40 31.18 32.93 -29.44
N SER A 41 32.09 33.03 -28.45
CA SER A 41 32.95 34.20 -28.26
C SER A 41 34.39 34.04 -28.80
N THR A 42 34.78 32.89 -29.34
CA THR A 42 36.11 32.73 -29.97
C THR A 42 35.96 32.09 -31.34
N GLY A 43 36.22 32.90 -32.34
CA GLY A 43 36.04 32.68 -33.76
C GLY A 43 36.80 31.47 -34.35
N ASN A 44 36.24 30.29 -34.18
CA ASN A 44 36.40 29.15 -35.08
C ASN A 44 35.08 28.38 -35.07
N CYS A 45 34.19 28.74 -35.97
CA CYS A 45 32.98 27.99 -36.28
C CYS A 45 33.36 26.67 -36.96
N VAL A 46 33.84 25.69 -36.19
CA VAL A 46 33.75 24.28 -36.60
C VAL A 46 32.30 23.90 -36.40
N GLY A 47 31.51 23.97 -37.47
CA GLY A 47 30.10 23.56 -37.45
C GLY A 47 30.02 22.12 -36.99
N ARG A 48 29.56 21.91 -35.74
CA ARG A 48 29.18 20.59 -35.28
C ARG A 48 28.20 19.98 -36.27
N SER A 49 28.58 18.84 -36.86
CA SER A 49 27.75 18.15 -37.84
C SER A 49 26.35 17.94 -37.27
N MET A 50 25.31 18.22 -38.05
CA MET A 50 23.90 17.90 -37.65
C MET A 50 23.74 16.45 -37.15
N ILE A 51 24.55 15.53 -37.66
CA ILE A 51 24.62 14.13 -37.26
C ILE A 51 25.10 13.97 -35.81
N GLU A 52 26.07 14.75 -35.35
CA GLU A 52 26.55 14.70 -33.96
C GLU A 52 25.48 15.19 -32.97
N MET A 53 24.76 16.26 -33.32
CA MET A 53 23.66 16.77 -32.53
C MET A 53 22.51 15.77 -32.43
N LEU A 54 22.14 15.12 -33.54
CA LEU A 54 21.12 14.07 -33.55
C LEU A 54 21.55 12.85 -32.74
N GLY A 55 22.83 12.47 -32.79
CA GLY A 55 23.38 11.37 -31.98
C GLY A 55 23.28 11.63 -30.48
N VAL A 56 23.64 12.83 -30.04
CA VAL A 56 23.54 13.22 -28.61
C VAL A 56 22.08 13.26 -28.16
N LEU A 57 21.17 13.82 -28.96
CA LEU A 57 19.73 13.84 -28.63
C LEU A 57 19.14 12.43 -28.55
N ALA A 58 19.55 11.51 -29.42
CA ALA A 58 19.10 10.11 -29.37
C ALA A 58 19.56 9.43 -28.09
N ILE A 59 20.81 9.59 -27.67
CA ILE A 59 21.35 9.02 -26.44
C ILE A 59 20.61 9.59 -25.19
N ILE A 60 20.43 10.91 -25.15
CA ILE A 60 19.71 11.57 -24.05
C ILE A 60 18.26 11.05 -24.00
N GLY A 61 17.60 10.90 -25.15
CA GLY A 61 16.24 10.37 -25.23
C GLY A 61 16.13 8.97 -24.64
N VAL A 62 17.03 8.05 -25.01
CA VAL A 62 17.04 6.67 -24.48
C VAL A 62 17.32 6.65 -22.96
N LEU A 63 18.30 7.40 -22.50
CA LEU A 63 18.65 7.48 -21.07
C LEU A 63 17.51 8.07 -20.23
N THR A 64 16.80 9.06 -20.76
CA THR A 64 15.69 9.71 -20.07
C THR A 64 14.51 8.73 -19.88
N VAL A 65 14.12 8.02 -20.94
CA VAL A 65 13.04 7.03 -20.89
C VAL A 65 13.39 5.88 -19.94
N GLY A 66 14.62 5.36 -20.03
CA GLY A 66 15.11 4.29 -19.13
C GLY A 66 15.18 4.75 -17.67
N GLY A 67 15.63 5.97 -17.42
CA GLY A 67 15.71 6.57 -16.08
C GLY A 67 14.32 6.74 -15.44
N ILE A 68 13.34 7.24 -16.18
CA ILE A 68 11.96 7.41 -15.68
C ILE A 68 11.33 6.07 -15.36
N ALA A 69 11.46 5.07 -16.23
CA ALA A 69 10.91 3.73 -16.00
C ALA A 69 11.54 3.05 -14.77
N GLY A 70 12.86 3.18 -14.59
CA GLY A 70 13.57 2.65 -13.42
C GLY A 70 13.14 3.34 -12.12
N TYR A 71 13.03 4.67 -12.15
CA TYR A 71 12.58 5.47 -11.01
C TYR A 71 11.14 5.11 -10.58
N SER A 72 10.22 4.99 -11.54
CA SER A 72 8.83 4.62 -11.27
C SER A 72 8.73 3.26 -10.55
N LYS A 73 9.46 2.24 -11.02
CA LYS A 73 9.51 0.92 -10.36
C LYS A 73 10.12 0.97 -8.97
N ALA A 74 11.18 1.75 -8.80
CA ALA A 74 11.82 1.93 -7.50
C ALA A 74 10.88 2.61 -6.49
N MET A 75 10.16 3.65 -6.91
CA MET A 75 9.18 4.35 -6.07
C MET A 75 7.97 3.48 -5.72
N GLU A 76 7.49 2.66 -6.66
CA GLU A 76 6.42 1.70 -6.37
C GLU A 76 6.87 0.70 -5.30
N LYS A 77 8.07 0.12 -5.44
CA LYS A 77 8.63 -0.81 -4.46
C LYS A 77 8.87 -0.14 -3.10
N PHE A 78 9.34 1.09 -3.09
CA PHE A 78 9.53 1.87 -1.88
C PHE A 78 8.20 2.08 -1.12
N LYS A 79 7.16 2.52 -1.84
CA LYS A 79 5.81 2.70 -1.26
C LYS A 79 5.26 1.39 -0.68
N LEU A 80 5.40 0.29 -1.42
CA LEU A 80 4.97 -1.03 -1.00
C LEU A 80 5.68 -1.47 0.29
N ASN A 81 7.02 -1.39 0.33
CA ASN A 81 7.80 -1.74 1.50
C ASN A 81 7.46 -0.86 2.71
N LYS A 82 7.23 0.44 2.49
CA LYS A 82 6.80 1.37 3.55
C LYS A 82 5.45 0.94 4.14
N THR A 83 4.45 0.65 3.30
CA THR A 83 3.15 0.18 3.76
C THR A 83 3.27 -1.14 4.55
N ILE A 84 4.07 -2.09 4.07
CA ILE A 84 4.32 -3.35 4.79
C ILE A 84 4.96 -3.10 6.16
N SER A 85 5.94 -2.20 6.25
CA SER A 85 6.56 -1.84 7.53
C SER A 85 5.58 -1.19 8.50
N GLU A 86 4.72 -0.29 8.01
CA GLU A 86 3.70 0.37 8.82
C GLU A 86 2.65 -0.64 9.33
N TYR A 87 2.22 -1.58 8.49
CA TYR A 87 1.29 -2.64 8.90
C TYR A 87 1.93 -3.61 9.91
N SER A 88 3.20 -3.99 9.69
CA SER A 88 3.94 -4.82 10.63
C SER A 88 4.04 -4.13 11.99
N TYR A 89 4.37 -2.83 12.01
CA TYR A 89 4.48 -2.05 13.24
C TYR A 89 3.17 -2.05 14.04
N LEU A 90 2.03 -1.81 13.38
CA LEU A 90 0.71 -1.87 14.01
C LEU A 90 0.39 -3.27 14.55
N ILE A 91 0.61 -4.32 13.73
CA ILE A 91 0.29 -5.69 14.11
C ILE A 91 1.15 -6.15 15.30
N TYR A 92 2.46 -5.95 15.23
CA TYR A 92 3.36 -6.34 16.33
C TYR A 92 3.08 -5.53 17.59
N GLY A 93 2.78 -4.24 17.48
CA GLY A 93 2.39 -3.41 18.61
C GLY A 93 1.10 -3.91 19.30
N LEU A 94 0.09 -4.32 18.53
CA LEU A 94 -1.12 -4.92 19.10
C LEU A 94 -0.84 -6.29 19.75
N LEU A 95 0.04 -7.10 19.16
CA LEU A 95 0.41 -8.40 19.72
C LEU A 95 1.23 -8.27 21.02
N GLU A 96 2.07 -7.25 21.13
CA GLU A 96 2.82 -6.94 22.36
C GLU A 96 1.88 -6.61 23.53
N HIS A 97 0.72 -6.03 23.23
CA HIS A 97 -0.32 -5.67 24.20
C HIS A 97 -1.51 -6.64 24.21
N ILE A 98 -1.35 -7.87 23.71
CA ILE A 98 -2.47 -8.82 23.57
C ILE A 98 -3.12 -9.18 24.91
N ASP A 99 -2.36 -9.21 26.00
CA ASP A 99 -2.89 -9.51 27.33
C ASP A 99 -3.74 -8.36 27.89
N ASP A 100 -3.41 -7.11 27.55
CA ASP A 100 -4.22 -5.94 27.88
C ASP A 100 -5.57 -6.01 27.13
N LEU A 101 -5.54 -6.43 25.85
CA LEU A 101 -6.72 -6.60 25.01
C LEU A 101 -7.66 -7.73 25.51
N LYS A 102 -7.12 -8.78 26.11
CA LYS A 102 -7.91 -9.86 26.76
C LYS A 102 -8.74 -9.36 27.93
N SER A 103 -8.27 -8.35 28.63
CA SER A 103 -8.95 -7.79 29.81
C SER A 103 -10.17 -6.94 29.47
N VAL A 104 -10.33 -6.55 28.19
CA VAL A 104 -11.47 -5.77 27.75
C VAL A 104 -12.72 -6.64 27.76
N PRO A 105 -13.81 -6.23 28.49
CA PRO A 105 -15.02 -7.04 28.57
C PRO A 105 -15.59 -7.29 27.18
N VAL A 106 -15.61 -8.56 26.77
CA VAL A 106 -16.22 -8.99 25.52
C VAL A 106 -17.73 -9.01 25.72
N GLY A 107 -18.40 -7.84 25.62
CA GLY A 107 -19.84 -7.79 25.48
C GLY A 107 -20.28 -8.39 24.14
N MET A 108 -21.57 -8.60 23.94
CA MET A 108 -22.12 -9.13 22.67
C MET A 108 -21.93 -8.19 21.45
N GLY A 109 -20.97 -7.26 21.48
CA GLY A 109 -20.66 -6.31 20.43
C GLY A 109 -19.18 -6.31 20.03
N LYS A 110 -18.89 -5.80 18.83
CA LYS A 110 -17.52 -5.54 18.39
C LYS A 110 -16.94 -4.39 19.24
N PHE A 111 -15.84 -4.63 19.93
CA PHE A 111 -15.09 -3.59 20.60
C PHE A 111 -13.99 -3.11 19.67
N ASN A 112 -13.97 -1.81 19.37
CA ASN A 112 -12.99 -1.24 18.46
C ASN A 112 -11.72 -0.84 19.25
N PHE A 113 -10.56 -1.21 18.74
CA PHE A 113 -9.27 -0.94 19.38
C PHE A 113 -8.52 0.25 18.74
N THR A 114 -9.15 1.02 17.88
CA THR A 114 -8.48 2.16 17.22
C THR A 114 -7.97 3.19 18.24
N ASP A 115 -8.79 3.55 19.24
CA ASP A 115 -8.37 4.49 20.30
C ASP A 115 -7.27 3.92 21.16
N PHE A 116 -7.34 2.64 21.49
CA PHE A 116 -6.28 1.95 22.22
C PHE A 116 -4.96 2.03 21.46
N ALA A 117 -4.98 1.70 20.17
CA ALA A 117 -3.79 1.77 19.31
C ALA A 117 -3.19 3.18 19.23
N HIS A 118 -4.05 4.20 19.21
CA HIS A 118 -3.60 5.60 19.28
C HIS A 118 -3.01 5.96 20.66
N ALA A 119 -3.66 5.54 21.74
CA ALA A 119 -3.23 5.84 23.10
C ALA A 119 -1.84 5.28 23.43
N ILE A 120 -1.50 4.10 22.87
CA ILE A 120 -0.19 3.48 23.06
C ILE A 120 0.82 3.79 21.94
N ASN A 121 0.47 4.74 21.03
CA ASN A 121 1.36 5.24 19.97
C ASN A 121 1.85 4.17 18.97
N ILE A 122 1.06 3.15 18.66
CA ILE A 122 1.39 2.14 17.65
C ILE A 122 0.81 2.44 16.27
N VAL A 123 0.00 3.49 16.15
CA VAL A 123 -0.51 3.95 14.85
C VAL A 123 0.55 4.85 14.21
N PRO A 124 0.98 4.59 12.97
CA PRO A 124 1.92 5.46 12.27
C PRO A 124 1.41 6.91 12.21
N SER A 125 2.29 7.88 12.51
CA SER A 125 1.92 9.31 12.57
C SER A 125 1.42 9.88 11.24
N SER A 126 1.70 9.20 10.15
CA SER A 126 1.23 9.55 8.80
C SER A 126 -0.21 9.10 8.51
N TRP A 127 -0.79 8.27 9.36
CA TRP A 127 -2.15 7.77 9.20
C TRP A 127 -3.17 8.74 9.77
N THR A 128 -4.39 8.67 9.25
CA THR A 128 -5.54 9.41 9.79
C THR A 128 -6.53 8.43 10.38
N ALA A 129 -7.09 8.77 11.53
CA ALA A 129 -8.19 8.02 12.13
C ALA A 129 -9.49 8.84 12.05
N GLU A 130 -10.61 8.18 11.94
CA GLU A 130 -11.93 8.77 11.97
C GLU A 130 -12.75 8.06 13.05
N ASP A 131 -13.19 8.84 14.05
CA ASP A 131 -14.19 8.46 15.06
C ASP A 131 -14.15 7.00 15.54
N ASN A 132 -13.03 6.57 16.10
CA ASN A 132 -12.88 5.27 16.78
C ASN A 132 -13.19 4.01 15.94
N LYS A 133 -13.32 4.12 14.61
CA LYS A 133 -13.81 3.01 13.80
C LYS A 133 -12.81 2.46 12.80
N ALA A 134 -12.00 3.32 12.22
CA ALA A 134 -11.09 2.93 11.16
C ALA A 134 -9.89 3.88 11.09
N MET A 135 -8.79 3.38 10.56
CA MET A 135 -7.57 4.13 10.27
C MET A 135 -7.34 4.12 8.77
N TRP A 136 -6.85 5.21 8.23
CA TRP A 136 -6.48 5.33 6.81
C TRP A 136 -4.97 5.53 6.69
N ASP A 137 -4.33 4.72 5.88
CA ASP A 137 -2.95 4.95 5.50
C ASP A 137 -2.82 6.03 4.40
N ASN A 138 -1.58 6.41 4.08
CA ASN A 138 -1.31 7.42 3.05
C ASN A 138 -1.71 7.00 1.63
N SER A 139 -1.96 5.72 1.40
CA SER A 139 -2.38 5.17 0.11
C SER A 139 -3.90 5.06 -0.01
N GLY A 140 -4.64 5.40 1.05
CA GLY A 140 -6.10 5.32 1.12
C GLY A 140 -6.61 3.91 1.42
N ASN A 141 -5.75 3.01 1.89
CA ASN A 141 -6.19 1.74 2.45
C ASN A 141 -6.85 2.00 3.82
N ILE A 142 -7.81 1.15 4.17
CA ILE A 142 -8.53 1.25 5.44
C ILE A 142 -8.14 0.07 6.33
N VAL A 143 -7.81 0.36 7.57
CA VAL A 143 -7.47 -0.63 8.59
C VAL A 143 -8.43 -0.49 9.76
N GLN A 144 -9.00 -1.61 10.19
CA GLN A 144 -9.86 -1.68 11.37
C GLN A 144 -9.31 -2.73 12.33
N SER A 145 -9.27 -2.40 13.62
CA SER A 145 -8.88 -3.32 14.69
C SER A 145 -10.01 -3.43 15.70
N TYR A 146 -10.45 -4.64 15.99
CA TYR A 146 -11.57 -4.87 16.92
C TYR A 146 -11.54 -6.29 17.51
N SER A 147 -12.29 -6.49 18.60
CA SER A 147 -12.53 -7.85 19.14
C SER A 147 -13.84 -8.41 18.62
N GLY A 148 -13.86 -9.72 18.40
CA GLY A 148 -15.06 -10.48 18.09
C GLY A 148 -15.01 -11.83 18.80
N GLY A 149 -15.69 -11.97 19.94
CA GLY A 149 -15.49 -13.14 20.80
C GLY A 149 -14.10 -13.13 21.44
N ASN A 150 -13.41 -14.29 21.44
CA ASN A 150 -12.07 -14.43 21.99
C ASN A 150 -10.99 -14.25 20.91
N VAL A 151 -11.20 -13.38 19.94
CA VAL A 151 -10.24 -13.10 18.87
C VAL A 151 -10.08 -11.60 18.65
N LEU A 152 -8.83 -11.18 18.44
CA LEU A 152 -8.49 -9.90 17.88
C LEU A 152 -8.59 -10.00 16.35
N LEU A 153 -9.37 -9.13 15.74
CA LEU A 153 -9.53 -9.04 14.30
C LEU A 153 -8.86 -7.77 13.78
N LEU A 154 -8.14 -7.94 12.69
CA LEU A 154 -7.55 -6.86 11.92
C LEU A 154 -8.04 -6.97 10.47
N ASP A 155 -8.85 -6.01 10.06
CA ASP A 155 -9.41 -5.95 8.72
C ASP A 155 -8.65 -4.90 7.89
N PHE A 156 -8.12 -5.34 6.75
CA PHE A 156 -7.41 -4.50 5.79
C PHE A 156 -8.19 -4.42 4.48
N TYR A 157 -8.71 -3.24 4.18
CA TYR A 157 -9.40 -2.94 2.91
C TYR A 157 -8.40 -2.23 1.99
N LEU A 158 -7.68 -3.00 1.20
CA LEU A 158 -6.63 -2.50 0.31
C LEU A 158 -7.27 -1.71 -0.85
N GLY A 159 -6.87 -0.44 -1.00
CA GLY A 159 -7.50 0.50 -1.92
C GLY A 159 -8.81 1.11 -1.41
N GLY A 160 -9.20 0.80 -0.16
CA GLY A 160 -10.43 1.28 0.46
C GLY A 160 -11.69 0.71 -0.18
N TRP A 161 -12.81 1.35 0.06
CA TRP A 161 -14.07 1.06 -0.64
C TRP A 161 -14.69 2.34 -1.19
N GLN A 162 -15.50 2.17 -2.22
CA GLN A 162 -16.33 3.21 -2.79
C GLN A 162 -17.80 2.87 -2.55
N GLU A 163 -18.59 3.85 -2.15
CA GLU A 163 -20.02 3.71 -2.03
C GLU A 163 -20.65 3.91 -3.42
N THR A 164 -21.44 2.94 -3.85
CA THR A 164 -22.30 3.03 -5.01
C THR A 164 -23.75 3.24 -4.55
N ALA A 165 -24.70 3.49 -5.45
CA ALA A 165 -26.09 3.70 -5.10
C ALA A 165 -26.69 2.52 -4.30
N ASP A 166 -26.25 1.29 -4.60
CA ASP A 166 -26.84 0.06 -4.05
C ASP A 166 -25.87 -0.74 -3.14
N SER A 167 -24.57 -0.42 -3.14
CA SER A 167 -23.57 -1.26 -2.45
C SER A 167 -22.23 -0.54 -2.22
N LYS A 168 -21.31 -1.23 -1.53
CA LYS A 168 -19.89 -0.84 -1.46
C LYS A 168 -19.08 -1.77 -2.34
N ILE A 169 -18.07 -1.24 -3.04
CA ILE A 169 -17.15 -2.01 -3.87
C ILE A 169 -15.70 -1.60 -3.60
N SER A 170 -14.78 -2.53 -3.73
CA SER A 170 -13.31 -2.29 -3.61
C SER A 170 -12.68 -2.19 -5.01
N ALA A 171 -13.00 -1.13 -5.75
CA ALA A 171 -12.57 -0.93 -7.13
C ALA A 171 -11.04 -0.86 -7.31
N ASN A 172 -10.30 -0.50 -6.26
CA ASN A 172 -8.85 -0.28 -6.29
C ASN A 172 -8.08 -1.31 -5.44
N PHE A 173 -8.62 -2.51 -5.23
CA PHE A 173 -7.94 -3.54 -4.46
C PHE A 173 -6.57 -3.88 -5.07
N SER A 174 -5.52 -3.85 -4.24
CA SER A 174 -4.15 -4.15 -4.66
C SER A 174 -3.77 -5.59 -4.37
N SER A 175 -3.94 -6.49 -5.36
CA SER A 175 -3.49 -7.88 -5.26
C SER A 175 -1.99 -8.00 -5.00
N LYS A 176 -1.18 -7.06 -5.50
CA LYS A 176 0.26 -7.01 -5.26
C LYS A 176 0.57 -6.75 -3.78
N LEU A 177 -0.06 -5.75 -3.17
CA LEU A 177 0.09 -5.46 -1.74
C LEU A 177 -0.40 -6.65 -0.90
N CYS A 178 -1.52 -7.28 -1.28
CA CYS A 178 -2.02 -8.49 -0.64
C CYS A 178 -0.97 -9.61 -0.62
N VAL A 179 -0.36 -9.94 -1.75
CA VAL A 179 0.68 -10.99 -1.84
C VAL A 179 1.89 -10.63 -0.97
N GLU A 180 2.32 -9.37 -0.97
CA GLU A 180 3.43 -8.92 -0.13
C GLU A 180 3.09 -8.96 1.37
N MET A 181 1.85 -8.67 1.76
CA MET A 181 1.37 -8.85 3.14
C MET A 181 1.43 -10.32 3.56
N PHE A 182 0.98 -11.24 2.71
CA PHE A 182 1.10 -12.68 3.00
C PHE A 182 2.55 -13.10 3.20
N ASN A 183 3.45 -12.71 2.30
CA ASN A 183 4.84 -13.14 2.33
C ASN A 183 5.63 -12.54 3.50
N ASN A 184 5.42 -11.25 3.82
CA ASN A 184 6.29 -10.53 4.74
C ASN A 184 5.70 -10.37 6.15
N ILE A 185 4.37 -10.54 6.31
CA ILE A 185 3.70 -10.39 7.62
C ILE A 185 3.01 -11.68 8.02
N MET A 186 2.10 -12.18 7.20
CA MET A 186 1.16 -13.23 7.59
C MET A 186 1.82 -14.60 7.71
N THR A 187 2.61 -14.99 6.68
CA THR A 187 3.31 -16.27 6.69
C THR A 187 4.31 -16.38 7.85
N PRO A 188 5.13 -15.35 8.18
CA PRO A 188 5.97 -15.38 9.39
C PRO A 188 5.19 -15.54 10.70
N LEU A 189 3.93 -15.12 10.75
CA LEU A 189 3.07 -15.22 11.93
C LEU A 189 2.23 -16.51 11.99
N HIS A 190 2.51 -17.51 11.15
CA HIS A 190 1.72 -18.75 11.03
C HIS A 190 1.46 -19.48 12.37
N SER A 191 2.38 -19.38 13.32
CA SER A 191 2.23 -19.99 14.64
C SER A 191 1.38 -19.17 15.63
N ALA A 192 1.22 -17.87 15.38
CA ALA A 192 0.51 -16.95 16.28
C ALA A 192 -0.94 -16.70 15.86
N VAL A 193 -1.26 -16.83 14.58
CA VAL A 193 -2.60 -16.54 14.06
C VAL A 193 -3.58 -17.68 14.28
N TYR A 194 -4.85 -17.33 14.49
CA TYR A 194 -5.95 -18.28 14.40
C TYR A 194 -6.25 -18.60 12.93
N SER A 195 -6.50 -17.57 12.13
CA SER A 195 -6.74 -17.70 10.69
C SER A 195 -6.54 -16.37 9.97
N ILE A 196 -6.32 -16.45 8.68
CA ILE A 196 -6.29 -15.33 7.75
C ILE A 196 -7.25 -15.63 6.63
N ASN A 197 -8.12 -14.69 6.30
CA ASN A 197 -9.01 -14.85 5.15
C ASN A 197 -9.00 -13.63 4.23
N THR A 198 -9.11 -13.91 2.94
CA THR A 198 -9.46 -12.92 1.93
C THR A 198 -10.95 -13.06 1.66
N PHE A 199 -11.69 -12.04 2.07
CA PHE A 199 -13.14 -11.96 1.91
C PHE A 199 -13.49 -11.15 0.66
N ASN A 200 -14.41 -11.66 -0.13
CA ASN A 200 -15.09 -10.91 -1.17
C ASN A 200 -16.60 -11.05 -0.97
N SER A 201 -17.31 -9.93 -0.84
CA SER A 201 -18.75 -9.94 -0.51
C SER A 201 -19.65 -10.66 -1.53
N THR A 202 -19.17 -10.87 -2.76
CA THR A 202 -19.90 -11.57 -3.82
C THR A 202 -19.42 -13.00 -4.04
N LYS A 203 -18.17 -13.32 -3.71
CA LYS A 203 -17.54 -14.62 -3.99
C LYS A 203 -17.28 -15.47 -2.75
N GLY A 204 -17.42 -14.88 -1.54
CA GLY A 204 -17.12 -15.56 -0.27
C GLY A 204 -15.65 -15.47 0.15
N ASP A 205 -15.20 -16.42 0.96
CA ASP A 205 -13.92 -16.39 1.64
C ASP A 205 -12.95 -17.46 1.13
N ILE A 206 -11.65 -17.11 1.08
CA ILE A 206 -10.56 -18.07 1.05
C ILE A 206 -9.79 -17.93 2.37
N THR A 207 -9.71 -19.00 3.14
CA THR A 207 -9.17 -18.99 4.51
C THR A 207 -7.94 -19.88 4.65
N PHE A 208 -6.88 -19.32 5.24
CA PHE A 208 -5.69 -20.03 5.69
C PHE A 208 -5.70 -20.09 7.22
N TYR A 209 -5.32 -21.23 7.79
CA TYR A 209 -5.31 -21.44 9.24
C TYR A 209 -3.88 -21.45 9.77
N GLY A 210 -3.72 -20.90 10.98
CA GLY A 210 -2.47 -20.99 11.73
C GLY A 210 -2.20 -22.41 12.22
N ASP A 211 -0.97 -22.71 12.62
CA ASP A 211 -0.51 -24.07 12.93
C ASP A 211 -1.37 -24.78 13.98
N ALA A 212 -1.74 -24.09 15.06
CA ALA A 212 -2.56 -24.66 16.13
C ALA A 212 -3.99 -25.00 15.68
N TYR A 213 -4.47 -24.43 14.59
CA TYR A 213 -5.85 -24.55 14.09
C TYR A 213 -5.92 -25.25 12.74
N CYS A 214 -4.77 -25.62 12.20
CA CYS A 214 -4.66 -26.32 10.93
C CYS A 214 -4.89 -27.82 11.15
N SER A 215 -5.98 -28.36 10.61
CA SER A 215 -6.33 -29.77 10.63
C SER A 215 -6.59 -30.29 9.22
N ASN A 216 -6.73 -31.61 9.07
CA ASN A 216 -6.97 -32.27 7.79
C ASN A 216 -8.11 -31.58 7.00
N GLY A 217 -7.81 -31.25 5.73
CA GLY A 217 -8.74 -30.60 4.80
C GLY A 217 -8.74 -29.06 4.84
N ARG A 218 -7.98 -28.45 5.74
CA ARG A 218 -7.81 -26.99 5.79
C ARG A 218 -6.53 -26.55 5.08
N MET A 219 -6.53 -25.35 4.54
CA MET A 219 -5.30 -24.74 4.02
C MET A 219 -4.49 -24.19 5.19
N CYS A 220 -3.28 -24.75 5.38
CA CYS A 220 -2.36 -24.33 6.43
C CYS A 220 -1.51 -23.18 5.93
N LEU A 221 -1.38 -22.11 6.74
CA LEU A 221 -0.61 -20.92 6.39
C LEU A 221 0.89 -21.25 6.25
N SER A 222 1.43 -22.12 7.11
CA SER A 222 2.84 -22.55 7.07
C SER A 222 3.23 -23.30 5.79
N ASN A 223 2.26 -23.92 5.11
CA ASN A 223 2.47 -24.68 3.88
C ASN A 223 1.83 -24.00 2.66
N ALA A 224 1.38 -22.74 2.80
CA ALA A 224 0.75 -22.00 1.73
C ALA A 224 1.73 -21.74 0.58
N THR A 225 1.40 -22.22 -0.59
CA THR A 225 2.20 -21.98 -1.79
C THR A 225 1.94 -20.57 -2.35
N LEU A 226 2.91 -20.00 -3.04
CA LEU A 226 2.75 -18.71 -3.71
C LEU A 226 1.56 -18.70 -4.68
N ALA A 227 1.26 -19.82 -5.34
CA ALA A 227 0.12 -19.96 -6.23
C ALA A 227 -1.21 -19.85 -5.48
N GLN A 228 -1.33 -20.47 -4.29
CA GLN A 228 -2.52 -20.37 -3.42
C GLN A 228 -2.69 -18.96 -2.89
N ILE A 229 -1.61 -18.33 -2.41
CA ILE A 229 -1.62 -16.92 -1.95
C ILE A 229 -2.05 -16.00 -3.08
N LYS A 230 -1.47 -16.14 -4.27
CA LYS A 230 -1.85 -15.35 -5.43
C LYS A 230 -3.32 -15.54 -5.79
N SER A 231 -3.81 -16.76 -5.82
CA SER A 231 -5.22 -17.06 -6.09
C SER A 231 -6.14 -16.40 -5.04
N ALA A 232 -5.76 -16.45 -3.75
CA ALA A 232 -6.52 -15.79 -2.69
C ALA A 232 -6.56 -14.27 -2.85
N CYS A 233 -5.44 -13.64 -3.24
CA CYS A 233 -5.38 -12.20 -3.48
C CYS A 233 -6.11 -11.77 -4.77
N GLU A 234 -6.14 -12.62 -5.80
CA GLU A 234 -6.89 -12.39 -7.04
C GLU A 234 -8.39 -12.69 -6.92
N HIS A 235 -8.80 -13.41 -5.85
CA HIS A 235 -10.19 -13.58 -5.50
C HIS A 235 -10.89 -12.25 -5.21
N CYS A 236 -10.15 -11.29 -4.72
CA CYS A 236 -10.55 -9.91 -4.51
C CYS A 236 -10.52 -9.12 -5.82
N ASP A 237 -11.69 -8.84 -6.36
CA ASP A 237 -11.89 -8.00 -7.55
C ASP A 237 -12.94 -6.91 -7.29
N ALA A 238 -13.24 -6.12 -8.31
CA ALA A 238 -14.19 -5.02 -8.22
C ALA A 238 -15.67 -5.45 -8.13
N SER A 239 -15.96 -6.76 -8.04
CA SER A 239 -17.36 -7.26 -7.99
C SER A 239 -18.03 -7.02 -6.63
N GLY A 240 -17.25 -6.74 -5.59
CA GLY A 240 -17.77 -6.52 -4.24
C GLY A 240 -16.76 -5.83 -3.33
N VAL A 241 -17.07 -5.77 -2.04
CA VAL A 241 -16.11 -5.32 -1.02
C VAL A 241 -15.12 -6.44 -0.76
N CYS A 242 -13.83 -6.08 -0.83
CA CYS A 242 -12.72 -6.95 -0.51
C CYS A 242 -12.04 -6.56 0.79
N CYS A 243 -11.80 -7.55 1.63
CA CYS A 243 -11.13 -7.38 2.90
C CYS A 243 -10.16 -8.54 3.17
N ILE A 244 -8.99 -8.22 3.69
CA ILE A 244 -8.10 -9.22 4.28
C ILE A 244 -8.28 -9.13 5.79
N THR A 245 -8.72 -10.23 6.40
CA THR A 245 -8.90 -10.31 7.85
C THR A 245 -7.85 -11.22 8.46
N ILE A 246 -7.07 -10.70 9.41
CA ILE A 246 -6.16 -11.47 10.26
C ILE A 246 -6.83 -11.65 11.62
N ARG A 247 -6.87 -12.90 12.11
CA ARG A 247 -7.44 -13.24 13.40
C ARG A 247 -6.37 -13.79 14.33
N PHE A 248 -6.24 -13.20 15.50
CA PHE A 248 -5.36 -13.69 16.57
C PHE A 248 -6.22 -14.18 17.74
N PRO A 249 -5.89 -15.33 18.37
CA PRO A 249 -6.57 -15.76 19.59
C PRO A 249 -6.27 -14.78 20.73
N LEU A 250 -7.29 -14.39 21.49
CA LEU A 250 -7.20 -13.60 22.72
C LEU A 250 -7.20 -14.48 23.95
#